data_3e798cbcd987505acd34c9e00f5a032b
#
_entry.id   3e798cbcd987505acd34c9e00f5a032b
#
_cell.length_a   1.000
_cell.length_b   1.000
_cell.length_c   1.000
_cell.angle_alpha   90.00
_cell.angle_beta   90.00
_cell.angle_gamma   90.00
#
_symmetry.space_group_name_H-M   'P 1'
#
loop_
_entity.id
_entity.type
_entity.pdbx_description
1 polymer ?
#
loop_
_entity_poly.entity_id
_entity_poly.type
_entity_poly.pdbx_seq_one_letter_code
_entity_poly.pdbx_strand_id
1 'polypeptide(L)'
;MPSVQRLVAAGLLLAVTVVGCSAPSSQSSGDKGQSTRKVPDKPSKPVSLEILDVAGNLQLTQGMIDEFQKTHPEIVSKVSYSKAPAPELAGKIKAQQQAGRVQIDMVLTGTDGLAAGLEQDLWADMSTHQDAIGNPDYLPPAAEMAKLAQGKGTAVVYYPSGPLFEYDPAKVPNPPKSPQQLLDWAKAHPKRFQYADPANSGPGRTWLMGLPYLLGDKDPSDPEKGWDKTWAYLKELDKYVDVYASGTSETMKNLATGQVDMIMSTTGWYINPRALGTVPKKMKAGHFDDMTWVTDAQYAVVPNGVSADKMSAVLNLLHWMLTPEQQAKAYDDGYFYPGPAVKDVPLSMAPAKSQQVVKEYGVPEFDTWIDQFPKKPSLSSQAQVKAFDLWNRQVAGQ
;
A
#
# COMPACT_ATOMS: atom_id res chain seq x y z
N MET A 1 -5.10 66.19 -16.73
CA MET A 1 -4.67 67.59 -16.48
C MET A 1 -4.42 67.73 -15.00
N PRO A 2 -3.45 68.52 -14.60
CA PRO A 2 -2.04 68.16 -14.43
C PRO A 2 -1.67 68.25 -12.94
N SER A 3 -0.52 67.93 -12.44
CA SER A 3 0.77 68.54 -12.67
C SER A 3 1.88 67.79 -11.93
N VAL A 4 2.97 67.81 -12.58
CA VAL A 4 4.34 67.52 -12.18
C VAL A 4 4.85 68.52 -11.14
N GLN A 5 5.67 68.05 -10.19
CA GLN A 5 6.78 68.88 -9.66
C GLN A 5 7.98 68.02 -9.24
N ARG A 6 9.11 68.33 -9.86
CA ARG A 6 10.49 67.95 -9.60
C ARG A 6 11.10 68.89 -8.55
N LEU A 7 12.05 68.37 -7.73
CA LEU A 7 13.19 69.14 -7.17
C LEU A 7 14.17 68.10 -6.62
N VAL A 8 15.33 67.86 -7.20
CA VAL A 8 16.63 68.52 -7.23
C VAL A 8 17.41 68.45 -5.91
N ALA A 9 18.38 67.60 -5.96
CA ALA A 9 19.73 67.44 -5.44
C ALA A 9 20.25 68.36 -4.30
N ALA A 10 21.01 67.73 -3.38
CA ALA A 10 22.25 68.29 -2.86
C ALA A 10 23.15 67.18 -2.33
N GLY A 11 24.33 67.07 -2.85
CA GLY A 11 25.37 66.13 -2.46
C GLY A 11 26.17 66.69 -1.27
N LEU A 12 26.76 65.80 -0.50
CA LEU A 12 27.93 66.10 0.35
C LEU A 12 28.89 64.90 0.31
N LEU A 13 30.04 65.16 -0.29
CA LEU A 13 31.24 64.34 -0.17
C LEU A 13 31.81 64.47 1.25
N LEU A 14 32.17 63.37 1.89
CA LEU A 14 33.20 63.38 2.92
C LEU A 14 34.05 62.10 2.86
N ALA A 15 35.31 62.33 3.11
CA ALA A 15 36.47 61.60 2.72
C ALA A 15 36.72 60.31 3.53
N VAL A 16 37.40 59.42 2.87
CA VAL A 16 38.13 58.21 3.16
C VAL A 16 38.96 58.24 4.46
N THR A 17 38.86 57.20 5.29
CA THR A 17 39.99 56.68 6.02
C THR A 17 40.00 55.13 5.87
N VAL A 18 41.04 54.68 5.19
CA VAL A 18 41.37 53.24 5.02
C VAL A 18 42.03 52.76 6.32
N VAL A 19 41.39 51.86 7.05
CA VAL A 19 42.06 51.03 8.06
C VAL A 19 41.96 49.58 7.54
N GLY A 20 43.07 49.04 7.14
CA GLY A 20 43.20 47.65 6.75
C GLY A 20 43.03 46.74 7.98
N CYS A 21 42.09 45.85 7.89
CA CYS A 21 42.07 44.61 8.68
C CYS A 21 41.94 43.44 7.76
N SER A 22 42.94 42.58 7.83
CA SER A 22 43.05 41.30 7.12
C SER A 22 41.81 40.44 7.31
N ALA A 23 41.19 40.05 6.21
CA ALA A 23 40.12 39.04 6.19
C ALA A 23 40.67 37.65 6.55
N PRO A 24 40.00 36.88 7.40
CA PRO A 24 40.29 35.46 7.50
C PRO A 24 39.80 34.80 6.23
N SER A 25 40.67 34.03 5.58
CA SER A 25 40.37 33.17 4.45
C SER A 25 39.34 32.12 4.86
N SER A 26 38.11 32.34 4.50
CA SER A 26 37.09 31.28 4.51
C SER A 26 37.36 30.34 3.37
N GLN A 27 38.13 29.30 3.62
CA GLN A 27 38.03 28.07 2.85
C GLN A 27 36.65 27.45 3.17
N SER A 28 35.67 27.76 2.36
CA SER A 28 34.47 26.94 2.27
C SER A 28 34.77 25.77 1.35
N SER A 29 35.42 24.76 1.86
CA SER A 29 35.30 23.41 1.33
C SER A 29 33.84 22.99 1.55
N GLY A 30 33.05 23.12 0.51
CA GLY A 30 31.72 22.53 0.43
C GLY A 30 31.85 21.01 0.46
N ASP A 31 32.01 20.48 1.64
CA ASP A 31 31.86 19.06 1.88
C ASP A 31 30.35 18.75 1.88
N LYS A 32 29.82 18.42 0.70
CA LYS A 32 28.57 17.70 0.54
C LYS A 32 28.77 16.23 0.93
N GLY A 33 29.41 15.99 2.03
CA GLY A 33 29.45 14.73 2.73
C GLY A 33 28.14 14.58 3.47
N GLN A 34 27.20 13.86 2.91
CA GLN A 34 26.11 13.26 3.65
C GLN A 34 26.78 12.36 4.71
N SER A 35 26.96 12.91 5.91
CA SER A 35 27.50 12.17 7.05
C SER A 35 26.54 11.01 7.30
N THR A 36 26.92 9.82 6.86
CA THR A 36 26.28 8.56 7.24
C THR A 36 26.55 8.35 8.72
N ARG A 37 25.83 9.09 9.59
CA ARG A 37 25.83 8.77 11.00
C ARG A 37 25.32 7.35 11.13
N LYS A 38 26.16 6.47 11.67
CA LYS A 38 25.79 5.10 11.97
C LYS A 38 24.51 5.16 12.83
N VAL A 39 23.48 4.45 12.41
CA VAL A 39 22.23 4.33 13.20
C VAL A 39 22.58 3.54 14.46
N PRO A 40 22.32 4.08 15.66
CA PRO A 40 22.59 3.38 16.92
C PRO A 40 21.58 2.27 17.16
N ASP A 41 21.92 1.26 17.95
CA ASP A 41 21.00 0.15 18.31
C ASP A 41 19.77 0.64 19.06
N LYS A 42 19.94 1.67 19.91
CA LYS A 42 18.85 2.38 20.57
C LYS A 42 19.02 3.89 20.42
N PRO A 43 17.93 4.68 20.36
CA PRO A 43 18.04 6.12 20.31
C PRO A 43 18.73 6.66 21.58
N SER A 44 19.45 7.78 21.45
CA SER A 44 20.17 8.41 22.55
C SER A 44 19.25 8.90 23.69
N LYS A 45 17.99 9.15 23.37
CA LYS A 45 16.87 9.46 24.27
C LYS A 45 15.57 9.03 23.64
N PRO A 46 14.48 8.81 24.42
CA PRO A 46 13.18 8.47 23.88
C PRO A 46 12.72 9.47 22.82
N VAL A 47 12.29 9.00 21.66
CA VAL A 47 11.85 9.84 20.55
C VAL A 47 10.33 9.88 20.44
N SER A 48 9.82 10.93 19.79
CA SER A 48 8.44 10.96 19.29
C SER A 48 8.44 10.56 17.82
N LEU A 49 7.53 9.66 17.43
CA LEU A 49 7.35 9.21 16.05
C LEU A 49 6.06 9.78 15.47
N GLU A 50 6.12 10.28 14.25
CA GLU A 50 4.96 10.60 13.41
C GLU A 50 4.81 9.51 12.33
N ILE A 51 3.71 8.79 12.37
CA ILE A 51 3.40 7.68 11.45
C ILE A 51 2.27 8.10 10.52
N LEU A 52 2.50 7.99 9.21
CA LEU A 52 1.51 8.25 8.19
C LEU A 52 0.93 6.93 7.68
N ASP A 53 -0.38 6.74 7.80
CA ASP A 53 -1.12 5.63 7.20
C ASP A 53 -1.75 6.04 5.87
N VAL A 54 -1.51 5.25 4.84
CA VAL A 54 -1.98 5.52 3.48
C VAL A 54 -2.96 4.46 2.97
N ALA A 55 -2.84 3.24 3.47
CA ALA A 55 -3.58 2.10 2.91
C ALA A 55 -4.49 1.38 3.93
N GLY A 56 -4.80 2.01 5.07
CA GLY A 56 -5.59 1.39 6.13
C GLY A 56 -4.81 0.35 6.94
N ASN A 57 -3.49 0.37 6.86
CA ASN A 57 -2.61 -0.56 7.57
C ASN A 57 -2.73 -0.42 9.11
N LEU A 58 -2.99 0.80 9.61
CA LEU A 58 -3.16 1.03 11.05
C LEU A 58 -4.27 0.17 11.67
N GLN A 59 -5.28 -0.24 10.90
CA GLN A 59 -6.31 -1.15 11.42
C GLN A 59 -5.69 -2.45 11.96
N LEU A 60 -4.64 -2.96 11.31
CA LEU A 60 -3.96 -4.20 11.69
C LEU A 60 -2.78 -3.95 12.63
N THR A 61 -2.11 -2.83 12.52
CA THR A 61 -0.79 -2.61 13.12
C THR A 61 -0.79 -1.63 14.28
N GLN A 62 -1.83 -0.80 14.44
CA GLN A 62 -1.88 0.20 15.53
C GLN A 62 -1.74 -0.45 16.90
N GLY A 63 -2.41 -1.57 17.14
CA GLY A 63 -2.30 -2.30 18.41
C GLY A 63 -0.89 -2.79 18.71
N MET A 64 -0.11 -3.15 17.68
CA MET A 64 1.31 -3.54 17.84
C MET A 64 2.16 -2.32 18.22
N ILE A 65 1.91 -1.18 17.56
CA ILE A 65 2.66 0.08 17.75
C ILE A 65 2.36 0.69 19.12
N ASP A 66 1.09 0.73 19.53
CA ASP A 66 0.66 1.27 20.82
C ASP A 66 1.22 0.43 21.98
N GLU A 67 1.26 -0.90 21.82
CA GLU A 67 1.86 -1.80 22.81
C GLU A 67 3.38 -1.59 22.86
N PHE A 68 4.06 -1.45 21.72
CA PHE A 68 5.49 -1.13 21.71
C PHE A 68 5.80 0.17 22.47
N GLN A 69 5.07 1.25 22.20
CA GLN A 69 5.23 2.51 22.92
C GLN A 69 5.04 2.31 24.43
N LYS A 70 4.05 1.51 24.84
CA LYS A 70 3.75 1.27 26.26
C LYS A 70 4.84 0.45 26.95
N THR A 71 5.40 -0.56 26.25
CA THR A 71 6.37 -1.51 26.83
C THR A 71 7.82 -1.06 26.67
N HIS A 72 8.10 -0.10 25.74
CA HIS A 72 9.43 0.43 25.45
C HIS A 72 9.45 1.96 25.51
N PRO A 73 9.03 2.57 26.64
CA PRO A 73 8.99 4.03 26.79
C PRO A 73 10.38 4.66 26.74
N GLU A 74 11.45 3.88 26.96
CA GLU A 74 12.84 4.31 26.81
C GLU A 74 13.27 4.47 25.35
N ILE A 75 12.52 3.92 24.39
CA ILE A 75 12.76 4.03 22.94
C ILE A 75 11.82 5.05 22.33
N VAL A 76 10.51 4.90 22.56
CA VAL A 76 9.47 5.76 22.01
C VAL A 76 8.61 6.36 23.13
N SER A 77 8.71 7.68 23.28
CA SER A 77 7.92 8.42 24.28
C SER A 77 6.50 8.74 23.82
N LYS A 78 6.30 8.90 22.51
CA LYS A 78 5.02 9.24 21.91
C LYS A 78 4.94 8.76 20.47
N VAL A 79 3.77 8.27 20.06
CA VAL A 79 3.43 8.07 18.65
C VAL A 79 2.25 8.97 18.28
N SER A 80 2.33 9.62 17.13
CA SER A 80 1.24 10.36 16.51
C SER A 80 0.93 9.75 15.16
N TYR A 81 -0.35 9.71 14.82
CA TYR A 81 -0.83 9.13 13.58
C TYR A 81 -1.48 10.18 12.70
N SER A 82 -1.19 10.11 11.40
CA SER A 82 -1.87 10.88 10.37
C SER A 82 -2.29 9.97 9.22
N LYS A 83 -3.24 10.41 8.39
CA LYS A 83 -3.72 9.67 7.22
C LYS A 83 -3.64 10.55 5.98
N ALA A 84 -3.37 9.92 4.84
CA ALA A 84 -3.47 10.57 3.53
C ALA A 84 -3.91 9.53 2.48
N PRO A 85 -4.60 9.94 1.43
CA PRO A 85 -4.87 9.07 0.29
C PRO A 85 -3.57 8.79 -0.49
N ALA A 86 -3.48 7.59 -1.09
CA ALA A 86 -2.28 7.14 -1.81
C ALA A 86 -1.77 8.13 -2.88
N PRO A 87 -2.62 8.80 -3.68
CA PRO A 87 -2.16 9.76 -4.68
C PRO A 87 -1.41 10.98 -4.11
N GLU A 88 -1.68 11.37 -2.85
CA GLU A 88 -1.05 12.52 -2.21
C GLU A 88 0.31 12.19 -1.56
N LEU A 89 0.60 10.90 -1.33
CA LEU A 89 1.73 10.44 -0.55
C LEU A 89 3.07 10.98 -1.08
N ALA A 90 3.37 10.69 -2.34
CA ALA A 90 4.66 11.03 -2.95
C ALA A 90 4.90 12.55 -2.94
N GLY A 91 3.89 13.35 -3.27
CA GLY A 91 3.96 14.82 -3.24
C GLY A 91 4.23 15.36 -1.82
N LYS A 92 3.55 14.80 -0.82
CA LYS A 92 3.69 15.19 0.59
C LYS A 92 5.09 14.89 1.14
N ILE A 93 5.63 13.70 0.89
CA ILE A 93 6.97 13.31 1.33
C ILE A 93 8.04 14.15 0.61
N LYS A 94 7.93 14.28 -0.72
CA LYS A 94 8.87 15.08 -1.53
C LYS A 94 8.95 16.52 -1.09
N ALA A 95 7.81 17.16 -0.80
CA ALA A 95 7.76 18.52 -0.31
C ALA A 95 8.52 18.71 1.02
N GLN A 96 8.37 17.76 1.96
CA GLN A 96 9.09 17.79 3.24
C GLN A 96 10.61 17.62 3.05
N GLN A 97 11.03 16.69 2.18
CA GLN A 97 12.43 16.46 1.86
C GLN A 97 13.08 17.67 1.19
N GLN A 98 12.41 18.29 0.22
CA GLN A 98 12.87 19.51 -0.45
C GLN A 98 12.99 20.72 0.51
N ALA A 99 12.09 20.79 1.50
CA ALA A 99 12.15 21.81 2.54
C ALA A 99 13.21 21.53 3.62
N GLY A 100 13.92 20.38 3.56
CA GLY A 100 14.87 19.95 4.60
C GLY A 100 14.22 19.69 5.97
N ARG A 101 12.91 19.44 6.00
CA ARG A 101 12.12 19.25 7.24
C ARG A 101 11.24 18.01 7.10
N VAL A 102 11.85 16.84 7.27
CA VAL A 102 11.11 15.58 7.30
C VAL A 102 10.41 15.43 8.65
N GLN A 103 9.10 15.48 8.65
CA GLN A 103 8.26 15.36 9.86
C GLN A 103 7.71 13.96 10.03
N ILE A 104 7.43 13.26 8.92
CA ILE A 104 6.95 11.89 8.92
C ILE A 104 8.15 10.97 9.10
N ASP A 105 8.09 10.11 10.11
CA ASP A 105 9.19 9.22 10.47
C ASP A 105 9.04 7.82 9.88
N MET A 106 7.80 7.37 9.72
CA MET A 106 7.46 6.10 9.08
C MET A 106 6.15 6.24 8.29
N VAL A 107 6.08 5.58 7.16
CA VAL A 107 4.83 5.47 6.36
C VAL A 107 4.42 4.02 6.31
N LEU A 108 3.16 3.77 6.62
CA LEU A 108 2.49 2.49 6.41
C LEU A 108 1.71 2.56 5.09
N THR A 109 2.05 1.71 4.13
CA THR A 109 1.50 1.80 2.78
C THR A 109 1.35 0.44 2.11
N GLY A 110 0.47 0.36 1.12
CA GLY A 110 0.39 -0.77 0.20
C GLY A 110 1.48 -0.74 -0.88
N THR A 111 1.38 -1.68 -1.82
CA THR A 111 2.30 -1.78 -2.98
C THR A 111 2.29 -0.53 -3.86
N ASP A 112 1.16 0.17 -3.96
CA ASP A 112 1.00 1.41 -4.71
C ASP A 112 1.83 2.57 -4.15
N GLY A 113 1.74 2.86 -2.85
CA GLY A 113 2.54 3.92 -2.23
C GLY A 113 4.02 3.56 -2.11
N LEU A 114 4.36 2.28 -1.89
CA LEU A 114 5.72 1.79 -2.01
C LEU A 114 6.29 2.12 -3.40
N ALA A 115 5.53 1.76 -4.44
CA ALA A 115 5.87 1.97 -5.83
C ALA A 115 6.15 3.45 -6.16
N ALA A 116 5.21 4.32 -5.82
CA ALA A 116 5.32 5.75 -6.08
C ALA A 116 6.55 6.40 -5.42
N GLY A 117 6.91 5.92 -4.23
CA GLY A 117 8.09 6.41 -3.53
C GLY A 117 9.40 5.83 -4.04
N LEU A 118 9.41 4.58 -4.51
CA LEU A 118 10.57 3.99 -5.18
C LEU A 118 10.90 4.72 -6.49
N GLU A 119 9.90 5.03 -7.29
CA GLU A 119 10.07 5.76 -8.55
C GLU A 119 10.71 7.16 -8.35
N GLN A 120 10.43 7.80 -7.22
CA GLN A 120 10.91 9.15 -6.91
C GLN A 120 12.07 9.17 -5.89
N ASP A 121 12.62 8.00 -5.55
CA ASP A 121 13.71 7.82 -4.54
C ASP A 121 13.40 8.51 -3.19
N LEU A 122 12.19 8.32 -2.69
CA LEU A 122 11.73 8.96 -1.45
C LEU A 122 12.08 8.16 -0.18
N TRP A 123 12.36 6.85 -0.31
CA TRP A 123 12.53 5.94 0.81
C TRP A 123 14.00 5.72 1.17
N ALA A 124 14.30 5.72 2.45
CA ALA A 124 15.61 5.38 2.99
C ALA A 124 15.98 3.93 2.70
N ASP A 125 17.26 3.66 2.57
CA ASP A 125 17.78 2.32 2.40
C ASP A 125 17.75 1.55 3.73
N MET A 126 16.97 0.48 3.78
CA MET A 126 16.80 -0.41 4.93
C MET A 126 17.63 -1.70 4.77
N SER A 127 18.29 -1.91 3.63
CA SER A 127 19.02 -3.16 3.32
C SER A 127 20.17 -3.43 4.29
N THR A 128 20.83 -2.39 4.78
CA THR A 128 21.91 -2.47 5.74
C THR A 128 21.47 -2.64 7.20
N HIS A 129 20.15 -2.67 7.45
CA HIS A 129 19.57 -2.72 8.80
C HIS A 129 18.75 -3.99 9.07
N GLN A 130 18.90 -5.03 8.22
CA GLN A 130 18.13 -6.26 8.36
C GLN A 130 18.35 -6.97 9.70
N ASP A 131 19.59 -6.96 10.21
CA ASP A 131 19.90 -7.52 11.53
C ASP A 131 19.18 -6.78 12.66
N ALA A 132 19.06 -5.46 12.56
CA ALA A 132 18.34 -4.65 13.54
C ALA A 132 16.81 -4.89 13.50
N ILE A 133 16.28 -5.27 12.34
CA ILE A 133 14.87 -5.69 12.17
C ILE A 133 14.67 -7.16 12.61
N GLY A 134 15.77 -7.93 12.82
CA GLY A 134 15.73 -9.30 13.30
C GLY A 134 15.66 -10.36 12.22
N ASN A 135 15.99 -10.04 10.96
CA ASN A 135 15.96 -10.99 9.82
C ASN A 135 14.67 -11.83 9.80
N PRO A 136 13.49 -11.26 9.57
CA PRO A 136 12.21 -11.94 9.74
C PRO A 136 12.11 -13.20 8.87
N ASP A 137 11.68 -14.31 9.45
CA ASP A 137 11.42 -15.56 8.71
C ASP A 137 10.07 -15.48 8.00
N TYR A 138 10.05 -14.78 6.88
CA TYR A 138 8.86 -14.59 6.07
C TYR A 138 8.28 -15.90 5.53
N LEU A 139 6.96 -15.95 5.38
CA LEU A 139 6.31 -16.90 4.49
C LEU A 139 6.91 -16.79 3.08
N PRO A 140 7.11 -17.91 2.32
CA PRO A 140 7.73 -17.83 1.00
C PRO A 140 7.11 -16.77 0.05
N PRO A 141 5.77 -16.66 -0.08
CA PRO A 141 5.20 -15.60 -0.90
C PRO A 141 5.34 -14.20 -0.31
N ALA A 142 5.41 -14.05 1.02
CA ALA A 142 5.69 -12.77 1.66
C ALA A 142 7.13 -12.31 1.42
N ALA A 143 8.08 -13.27 1.37
CA ALA A 143 9.47 -12.97 1.00
C ALA A 143 9.58 -12.44 -0.45
N GLU A 144 8.79 -12.97 -1.39
CA GLU A 144 8.73 -12.41 -2.75
C GLU A 144 8.17 -10.98 -2.75
N MET A 145 7.14 -10.70 -1.94
CA MET A 145 6.64 -9.34 -1.77
C MET A 145 7.69 -8.42 -1.13
N ALA A 146 8.46 -8.89 -0.13
CA ALA A 146 9.52 -8.10 0.49
C ALA A 146 10.61 -7.69 -0.53
N LYS A 147 10.91 -8.53 -1.53
CA LYS A 147 11.85 -8.19 -2.62
C LYS A 147 11.38 -6.99 -3.46
N LEU A 148 10.05 -6.79 -3.62
CA LEU A 148 9.52 -5.64 -4.37
C LEU A 148 9.90 -4.30 -3.72
N ALA A 149 10.17 -4.29 -2.42
CA ALA A 149 10.62 -3.10 -1.71
C ALA A 149 12.08 -2.71 -2.04
N GLN A 150 12.85 -3.54 -2.76
CA GLN A 150 14.22 -3.26 -3.20
C GLN A 150 15.15 -2.78 -2.06
N GLY A 151 14.95 -3.30 -0.85
CA GLY A 151 15.68 -2.86 0.35
C GLY A 151 15.20 -1.52 0.93
N LYS A 152 14.18 -0.88 0.38
CA LYS A 152 13.67 0.43 0.81
C LYS A 152 12.45 0.33 1.73
N GLY A 153 12.02 -0.87 2.10
CA GLY A 153 10.86 -1.08 2.98
C GLY A 153 10.80 -2.48 3.56
N THR A 154 9.98 -2.64 4.57
CA THR A 154 9.77 -3.89 5.30
C THR A 154 8.30 -4.31 5.13
N ALA A 155 8.06 -5.52 4.65
CA ALA A 155 6.71 -6.08 4.58
C ALA A 155 6.24 -6.43 6.00
N VAL A 156 5.16 -5.82 6.46
CA VAL A 156 4.62 -5.99 7.83
C VAL A 156 3.32 -6.76 7.86
N VAL A 157 2.62 -6.85 6.72
CA VAL A 157 1.40 -7.64 6.54
C VAL A 157 1.46 -8.29 5.17
N TYR A 158 0.98 -9.52 5.07
CA TYR A 158 0.90 -10.27 3.82
C TYR A 158 -0.48 -10.91 3.66
N TYR A 159 -0.98 -10.96 2.44
CA TYR A 159 -2.20 -11.67 2.10
C TYR A 159 -2.18 -12.12 0.63
N PRO A 160 -2.79 -13.29 0.31
CA PRO A 160 -2.86 -13.77 -1.07
C PRO A 160 -3.75 -12.88 -1.95
N SER A 161 -4.61 -12.07 -1.34
CA SER A 161 -5.48 -11.07 -1.96
C SER A 161 -6.53 -11.67 -2.91
N GLY A 162 -6.32 -11.68 -4.23
CA GLY A 162 -7.29 -12.13 -5.23
C GLY A 162 -6.63 -12.59 -6.54
N PRO A 163 -7.38 -12.66 -7.64
CA PRO A 163 -8.77 -12.20 -7.79
C PRO A 163 -9.80 -13.19 -7.25
N LEU A 164 -10.68 -12.73 -6.40
CA LEU A 164 -11.91 -13.40 -6.05
C LEU A 164 -13.09 -12.57 -6.58
N PHE A 165 -14.27 -13.15 -6.67
CA PHE A 165 -15.49 -12.40 -6.85
C PHE A 165 -16.47 -12.66 -5.71
N GLU A 166 -17.36 -11.70 -5.45
CA GLU A 166 -18.41 -11.78 -4.45
C GLU A 166 -19.75 -11.52 -5.11
N TYR A 167 -20.79 -12.29 -4.74
CA TYR A 167 -22.05 -12.28 -5.47
C TYR A 167 -23.27 -12.60 -4.59
N ASP A 168 -24.46 -12.17 -5.04
CA ASP A 168 -25.73 -12.59 -4.46
C ASP A 168 -26.14 -13.97 -5.05
N PRO A 169 -26.13 -15.05 -4.25
CA PRO A 169 -26.45 -16.39 -4.75
C PRO A 169 -27.88 -16.55 -5.26
N ALA A 170 -28.81 -15.65 -4.86
CA ALA A 170 -30.17 -15.63 -5.38
C ALA A 170 -30.25 -15.06 -6.79
N LYS A 171 -29.27 -14.24 -7.20
CA LYS A 171 -29.19 -13.60 -8.53
C LYS A 171 -28.19 -14.32 -9.45
N VAL A 172 -27.18 -14.95 -8.88
CA VAL A 172 -26.12 -15.67 -9.59
C VAL A 172 -26.07 -17.11 -9.07
N PRO A 173 -27.07 -17.96 -9.40
CA PRO A 173 -27.13 -19.34 -8.88
C PRO A 173 -25.99 -20.22 -9.42
N ASN A 174 -25.45 -19.89 -10.59
CA ASN A 174 -24.32 -20.57 -11.22
C ASN A 174 -23.20 -19.56 -11.46
N PRO A 175 -22.33 -19.31 -10.46
CA PRO A 175 -21.25 -18.35 -10.62
C PRO A 175 -20.23 -18.78 -11.67
N PRO A 176 -19.63 -17.82 -12.41
CA PRO A 176 -18.70 -18.10 -13.48
C PRO A 176 -17.44 -18.81 -12.97
N LYS A 177 -16.93 -19.76 -13.77
CA LYS A 177 -15.73 -20.55 -13.49
C LYS A 177 -14.52 -20.14 -14.34
N SER A 178 -14.75 -19.27 -15.32
CA SER A 178 -13.69 -18.74 -16.19
C SER A 178 -13.99 -17.29 -16.59
N PRO A 179 -12.99 -16.53 -17.06
CA PRO A 179 -13.22 -15.21 -17.62
C PRO A 179 -14.25 -15.19 -18.75
N GLN A 180 -14.26 -16.23 -19.60
CA GLN A 180 -15.25 -16.34 -20.67
C GLN A 180 -16.67 -16.47 -20.11
N GLN A 181 -16.88 -17.32 -19.10
CA GLN A 181 -18.18 -17.44 -18.46
C GLN A 181 -18.62 -16.16 -17.76
N LEU A 182 -17.69 -15.39 -17.17
CA LEU A 182 -17.99 -14.07 -16.61
C LEU A 182 -18.46 -13.11 -17.72
N LEU A 183 -17.77 -13.09 -18.86
CA LEU A 183 -18.13 -12.25 -19.99
C LEU A 183 -19.52 -12.63 -20.53
N ASP A 184 -19.81 -13.92 -20.68
CA ASP A 184 -21.11 -14.41 -21.16
C ASP A 184 -22.22 -14.06 -20.16
N TRP A 185 -21.94 -14.18 -18.86
CA TRP A 185 -22.88 -13.77 -17.82
C TRP A 185 -23.12 -12.25 -17.86
N ALA A 186 -22.07 -11.43 -18.00
CA ALA A 186 -22.21 -9.98 -18.09
C ALA A 186 -22.98 -9.53 -19.33
N LYS A 187 -22.82 -10.22 -20.48
CA LYS A 187 -23.63 -10.01 -21.69
C LYS A 187 -25.12 -10.29 -21.45
N ALA A 188 -25.43 -11.35 -20.74
CA ALA A 188 -26.80 -11.72 -20.42
C ALA A 188 -27.42 -10.81 -19.31
N HIS A 189 -26.60 -10.19 -18.49
CA HIS A 189 -26.98 -9.36 -17.35
C HIS A 189 -26.22 -8.02 -17.37
N PRO A 190 -26.42 -7.18 -18.40
CA PRO A 190 -25.65 -5.94 -18.55
C PRO A 190 -25.84 -5.04 -17.31
N LYS A 191 -24.74 -4.38 -16.90
CA LYS A 191 -24.69 -3.47 -15.74
C LYS A 191 -24.86 -4.16 -14.38
N ARG A 192 -24.79 -5.51 -14.31
CA ARG A 192 -24.96 -6.26 -13.07
C ARG A 192 -23.64 -6.77 -12.49
N PHE A 193 -22.53 -6.59 -13.20
CA PHE A 193 -21.16 -6.83 -12.75
C PHE A 193 -20.40 -5.51 -12.59
N GLN A 194 -19.58 -5.42 -11.55
CA GLN A 194 -18.75 -4.23 -11.29
C GLN A 194 -17.40 -4.60 -10.67
N TYR A 195 -16.39 -3.84 -11.00
CA TYR A 195 -15.16 -3.72 -10.23
C TYR A 195 -14.77 -2.25 -10.10
N ALA A 196 -13.92 -1.92 -9.14
CA ALA A 196 -13.48 -0.55 -8.93
C ALA A 196 -12.23 -0.25 -9.75
N ASP A 197 -11.95 1.05 -9.93
CA ASP A 197 -10.69 1.55 -10.48
C ASP A 197 -9.49 0.83 -9.85
N PRO A 198 -8.67 0.13 -10.66
CA PRO A 198 -7.54 -0.65 -10.17
C PRO A 198 -6.48 0.16 -9.41
N ALA A 199 -6.33 1.45 -9.69
CA ALA A 199 -5.40 2.31 -8.99
C ALA A 199 -5.85 2.60 -7.54
N ASN A 200 -7.16 2.53 -7.27
CA ASN A 200 -7.77 2.91 -5.99
C ASN A 200 -8.38 1.72 -5.23
N SER A 201 -8.22 0.49 -5.74
CA SER A 201 -8.89 -0.70 -5.21
C SER A 201 -8.00 -1.94 -5.26
N GLY A 202 -7.77 -2.56 -4.10
CA GLY A 202 -7.11 -3.86 -4.02
C GLY A 202 -7.80 -4.94 -4.87
N PRO A 203 -9.14 -5.15 -4.73
CA PRO A 203 -9.90 -6.05 -5.61
C PRO A 203 -9.80 -5.72 -7.10
N GLY A 204 -9.91 -4.45 -7.48
CA GLY A 204 -9.76 -4.02 -8.87
C GLY A 204 -8.34 -4.27 -9.40
N ARG A 205 -7.33 -3.99 -8.56
CA ARG A 205 -5.92 -4.23 -8.87
C ARG A 205 -5.62 -5.71 -9.08
N THR A 206 -6.03 -6.58 -8.16
CA THR A 206 -5.77 -8.02 -8.27
C THR A 206 -6.56 -8.67 -9.41
N TRP A 207 -7.74 -8.13 -9.74
CA TRP A 207 -8.46 -8.52 -10.95
C TRP A 207 -7.65 -8.19 -12.20
N LEU A 208 -7.24 -6.94 -12.36
CA LEU A 208 -6.45 -6.50 -13.52
C LEU A 208 -5.16 -7.32 -13.67
N MET A 209 -4.43 -7.56 -12.57
CA MET A 209 -3.16 -8.30 -12.59
C MET A 209 -3.33 -9.82 -12.65
N GLY A 210 -4.49 -10.35 -12.30
CA GLY A 210 -4.82 -11.78 -12.36
C GLY A 210 -5.25 -12.25 -13.75
N LEU A 211 -5.85 -11.34 -14.54
CA LEU A 211 -6.34 -11.65 -15.89
C LEU A 211 -5.28 -12.21 -16.84
N PRO A 212 -4.04 -11.68 -16.90
CA PRO A 212 -3.02 -12.21 -17.79
C PRO A 212 -2.71 -13.70 -17.55
N TYR A 213 -2.77 -14.14 -16.30
CA TYR A 213 -2.61 -15.56 -15.96
C TYR A 213 -3.82 -16.39 -16.39
N LEU A 214 -5.03 -15.89 -16.11
CA LEU A 214 -6.29 -16.56 -16.47
C LEU A 214 -6.51 -16.67 -17.98
N LEU A 215 -6.08 -15.69 -18.75
CA LEU A 215 -6.22 -15.63 -20.19
C LEU A 215 -5.03 -16.23 -20.94
N GLY A 216 -3.94 -16.56 -20.21
CA GLY A 216 -2.71 -17.08 -20.79
C GLY A 216 -2.05 -16.08 -21.72
N ASP A 217 -1.88 -14.85 -21.26
CA ASP A 217 -1.11 -13.82 -21.93
C ASP A 217 0.38 -14.20 -22.00
N LYS A 218 1.10 -13.59 -22.94
CA LYS A 218 2.48 -13.97 -23.25
C LYS A 218 3.44 -13.67 -22.10
N ASP A 219 3.27 -12.54 -21.46
CA ASP A 219 4.08 -12.11 -20.32
C ASP A 219 3.22 -11.35 -19.30
N PRO A 220 2.78 -12.02 -18.23
CA PRO A 220 2.01 -11.40 -17.17
C PRO A 220 2.72 -10.27 -16.42
N SER A 221 4.05 -10.13 -16.56
CA SER A 221 4.83 -9.08 -15.92
C SER A 221 4.96 -7.79 -16.77
N ASP A 222 4.64 -7.84 -18.06
CA ASP A 222 4.72 -6.71 -18.98
C ASP A 222 3.34 -6.28 -19.48
N PRO A 223 2.67 -5.31 -18.84
CA PRO A 223 1.34 -4.86 -19.26
C PRO A 223 1.30 -4.16 -20.62
N GLU A 224 2.45 -3.69 -21.13
CA GLU A 224 2.52 -2.99 -22.40
C GLU A 224 2.62 -3.92 -23.60
N LYS A 225 3.43 -4.98 -23.49
CA LYS A 225 3.75 -5.87 -24.61
C LYS A 225 3.29 -7.32 -24.40
N GLY A 226 2.89 -7.65 -23.19
CA GLY A 226 2.55 -9.01 -22.80
C GLY A 226 1.06 -9.28 -22.63
N TRP A 227 0.17 -8.26 -22.57
CA TRP A 227 -1.23 -8.37 -22.15
C TRP A 227 -2.26 -8.19 -23.28
N ASP A 228 -1.96 -8.65 -24.48
CA ASP A 228 -2.87 -8.48 -25.64
C ASP A 228 -4.26 -9.06 -25.38
N LYS A 229 -4.33 -10.26 -24.78
CA LYS A 229 -5.61 -10.92 -24.49
C LYS A 229 -6.36 -10.22 -23.36
N THR A 230 -5.66 -9.79 -22.33
CA THR A 230 -6.24 -9.03 -21.21
C THR A 230 -6.87 -7.72 -21.69
N TRP A 231 -6.17 -6.94 -22.50
CA TRP A 231 -6.73 -5.70 -23.02
C TRP A 231 -7.91 -5.93 -23.94
N ALA A 232 -7.85 -6.92 -24.82
CA ALA A 232 -8.99 -7.31 -25.68
C ALA A 232 -10.20 -7.74 -24.85
N TYR A 233 -9.98 -8.55 -23.82
CA TYR A 233 -11.04 -9.03 -22.93
C TYR A 233 -11.69 -7.87 -22.14
N LEU A 234 -10.88 -6.97 -21.55
CA LEU A 234 -11.41 -5.85 -20.78
C LEU A 234 -12.22 -4.87 -21.63
N LYS A 235 -11.78 -4.59 -22.86
CA LYS A 235 -12.55 -3.77 -23.83
C LYS A 235 -13.89 -4.39 -24.20
N GLU A 236 -13.95 -5.71 -24.28
CA GLU A 236 -15.22 -6.39 -24.55
C GLU A 236 -16.12 -6.39 -23.32
N LEU A 237 -15.55 -6.61 -22.11
CA LEU A 237 -16.29 -6.62 -20.85
C LEU A 237 -16.84 -5.22 -20.52
N ASP A 238 -16.11 -4.17 -20.84
CA ASP A 238 -16.48 -2.76 -20.62
C ASP A 238 -17.86 -2.43 -21.20
N LYS A 239 -18.22 -3.01 -22.34
CA LYS A 239 -19.53 -2.80 -22.98
C LYS A 239 -20.73 -3.20 -22.09
N TYR A 240 -20.50 -4.00 -21.06
CA TYR A 240 -21.51 -4.55 -20.15
C TYR A 240 -21.36 -4.05 -18.71
N VAL A 241 -20.32 -3.30 -18.40
CA VAL A 241 -20.12 -2.58 -17.13
C VAL A 241 -20.74 -1.19 -17.26
N ASP A 242 -21.46 -0.72 -16.24
CA ASP A 242 -22.12 0.60 -16.28
C ASP A 242 -21.13 1.70 -15.94
N VAL A 243 -20.51 1.58 -14.76
CA VAL A 243 -19.53 2.51 -14.23
C VAL A 243 -18.47 1.75 -13.42
N TYR A 244 -17.26 2.26 -13.42
CA TYR A 244 -16.22 1.80 -12.51
C TYR A 244 -16.33 2.58 -11.20
N ALA A 245 -16.49 1.86 -10.09
CA ALA A 245 -16.52 2.49 -8.77
C ALA A 245 -15.18 3.17 -8.47
N SER A 246 -15.23 4.28 -7.75
CA SER A 246 -14.03 5.04 -7.36
C SER A 246 -13.12 4.30 -6.39
N GLY A 247 -13.65 3.27 -5.70
CA GLY A 247 -12.92 2.45 -4.75
C GLY A 247 -13.73 1.27 -4.25
N THR A 248 -13.09 0.39 -3.48
CA THR A 248 -13.68 -0.89 -3.04
C THR A 248 -14.92 -0.72 -2.17
N SER A 249 -14.96 0.29 -1.28
CA SER A 249 -16.13 0.51 -0.43
C SER A 249 -17.41 0.81 -1.22
N GLU A 250 -17.27 1.42 -2.39
CA GLU A 250 -18.41 1.69 -3.28
C GLU A 250 -18.92 0.40 -3.93
N THR A 251 -18.04 -0.49 -4.42
CA THR A 251 -18.48 -1.79 -4.97
C THR A 251 -19.19 -2.62 -3.91
N MET A 252 -18.69 -2.65 -2.67
CA MET A 252 -19.34 -3.35 -1.55
C MET A 252 -20.74 -2.82 -1.27
N LYS A 253 -20.90 -1.49 -1.26
CA LYS A 253 -22.22 -0.83 -1.10
C LYS A 253 -23.16 -1.19 -2.25
N ASN A 254 -22.68 -1.17 -3.48
CA ASN A 254 -23.50 -1.45 -4.66
C ASN A 254 -23.98 -2.91 -4.68
N LEU A 255 -23.13 -3.86 -4.26
CA LEU A 255 -23.54 -5.26 -4.05
C LEU A 255 -24.57 -5.37 -2.91
N ALA A 256 -24.31 -4.74 -1.78
CA ALA A 256 -25.18 -4.80 -0.60
C ALA A 256 -26.60 -4.26 -0.88
N THR A 257 -26.71 -3.22 -1.70
CA THR A 257 -27.99 -2.60 -2.09
C THR A 257 -28.65 -3.27 -3.28
N GLY A 258 -28.01 -4.25 -3.93
CA GLY A 258 -28.50 -4.92 -5.12
C GLY A 258 -28.45 -4.08 -6.40
N GLN A 259 -27.65 -3.00 -6.41
CA GLN A 259 -27.37 -2.24 -7.62
C GLN A 259 -26.61 -3.10 -8.64
N VAL A 260 -25.71 -3.93 -8.15
CA VAL A 260 -25.03 -5.00 -8.90
C VAL A 260 -25.24 -6.35 -8.23
N ASP A 261 -25.06 -7.44 -8.97
CA ASP A 261 -25.26 -8.81 -8.47
C ASP A 261 -23.94 -9.53 -8.21
N MET A 262 -22.84 -9.02 -8.79
CA MET A 262 -21.50 -9.56 -8.65
C MET A 262 -20.46 -8.46 -8.74
N ILE A 263 -19.42 -8.57 -7.89
CA ILE A 263 -18.27 -7.67 -7.87
C ILE A 263 -16.96 -8.45 -7.76
N MET A 264 -15.85 -7.82 -8.16
CA MET A 264 -14.54 -8.34 -7.77
C MET A 264 -14.25 -8.06 -6.30
N SER A 265 -13.61 -9.02 -5.64
CA SER A 265 -13.30 -9.00 -4.21
C SER A 265 -11.93 -9.61 -3.92
N THR A 266 -11.56 -9.65 -2.65
CA THR A 266 -10.37 -10.34 -2.12
C THR A 266 -10.75 -11.10 -0.86
N THR A 267 -9.83 -11.90 -0.32
CA THR A 267 -10.07 -12.64 0.94
C THR A 267 -10.57 -11.72 2.05
N GLY A 268 -9.87 -10.60 2.29
CA GLY A 268 -10.20 -9.67 3.37
C GLY A 268 -11.42 -8.82 3.09
N TRP A 269 -11.61 -8.37 1.85
CA TRP A 269 -12.78 -7.61 1.46
C TRP A 269 -14.07 -8.45 1.45
N TYR A 270 -13.94 -9.77 1.37
CA TYR A 270 -15.07 -10.66 1.62
C TYR A 270 -15.41 -10.78 3.11
N ILE A 271 -14.42 -10.90 4.01
CA ILE A 271 -14.64 -11.13 5.44
C ILE A 271 -15.07 -9.84 6.16
N ASN A 272 -14.23 -8.81 6.09
CA ASN A 272 -14.36 -7.61 6.93
C ASN A 272 -15.65 -6.82 6.72
N PRO A 273 -16.10 -6.49 5.49
CA PRO A 273 -17.36 -5.77 5.29
C PRO A 273 -18.59 -6.54 5.80
N ARG A 274 -18.54 -7.88 5.76
CA ARG A 274 -19.61 -8.73 6.30
C ARG A 274 -19.59 -8.75 7.83
N ALA A 275 -18.40 -8.77 8.44
CA ALA A 275 -18.24 -8.67 9.89
C ALA A 275 -18.71 -7.29 10.42
N LEU A 276 -18.50 -6.23 9.65
CA LEU A 276 -18.97 -4.88 9.95
C LEU A 276 -20.45 -4.65 9.62
N GLY A 277 -21.13 -5.61 9.00
CA GLY A 277 -22.54 -5.50 8.61
C GLY A 277 -22.80 -4.60 7.40
N THR A 278 -21.74 -4.17 6.67
CA THR A 278 -21.88 -3.34 5.45
C THR A 278 -22.29 -4.16 4.24
N VAL A 279 -21.96 -5.44 4.22
CA VAL A 279 -22.38 -6.41 3.20
C VAL A 279 -23.17 -7.54 3.89
N PRO A 280 -24.33 -7.95 3.33
CA PRO A 280 -25.16 -9.01 3.91
C PRO A 280 -24.42 -10.36 3.99
N LYS A 281 -24.60 -11.09 5.09
CA LYS A 281 -24.00 -12.44 5.30
C LYS A 281 -24.34 -13.45 4.20
N LYS A 282 -25.47 -13.28 3.51
CA LYS A 282 -25.93 -14.18 2.43
C LYS A 282 -25.04 -14.16 1.18
N MET A 283 -24.26 -13.10 0.99
CA MET A 283 -23.35 -12.99 -0.16
C MET A 283 -22.27 -14.05 -0.07
N LYS A 284 -21.86 -14.58 -1.22
CA LYS A 284 -20.88 -15.67 -1.32
C LYS A 284 -19.65 -15.22 -2.10
N ALA A 285 -18.50 -15.79 -1.74
CA ALA A 285 -17.29 -15.69 -2.52
C ALA A 285 -17.23 -16.80 -3.58
N GLY A 286 -16.54 -16.52 -4.67
CA GLY A 286 -16.19 -17.49 -5.69
C GLY A 286 -14.82 -17.20 -6.28
N HIS A 287 -14.29 -18.20 -6.99
CA HIS A 287 -13.03 -18.12 -7.71
C HIS A 287 -13.15 -18.74 -9.11
N PHE A 288 -12.22 -18.41 -9.98
CA PHE A 288 -12.08 -19.08 -11.28
C PHE A 288 -11.29 -20.39 -11.13
N ASP A 289 -11.59 -21.40 -11.96
CA ASP A 289 -11.01 -22.74 -11.79
C ASP A 289 -9.49 -22.76 -11.95
N ASP A 290 -8.91 -21.94 -12.82
CA ASP A 290 -7.47 -21.87 -13.09
C ASP A 290 -6.85 -20.57 -12.55
N MET A 291 -7.34 -20.03 -11.43
CA MET A 291 -6.84 -18.78 -10.92
C MET A 291 -5.39 -18.87 -10.42
N THR A 292 -4.72 -17.75 -10.49
CA THR A 292 -3.44 -17.49 -9.80
C THR A 292 -3.69 -16.38 -8.79
N TRP A 293 -3.31 -16.60 -7.54
CA TRP A 293 -3.32 -15.54 -6.55
C TRP A 293 -2.33 -14.44 -6.94
N VAL A 294 -2.81 -13.23 -7.09
CA VAL A 294 -1.97 -12.03 -7.09
C VAL A 294 -1.83 -11.61 -5.63
N THR A 295 -0.66 -11.83 -5.07
CA THR A 295 -0.40 -11.55 -3.67
C THR A 295 -0.16 -10.07 -3.45
N ASP A 296 -0.51 -9.58 -2.27
CA ASP A 296 -0.32 -8.19 -1.87
C ASP A 296 0.29 -8.13 -0.47
N ALA A 297 0.86 -6.98 -0.12
CA ALA A 297 1.48 -6.76 1.17
C ALA A 297 1.31 -5.31 1.61
N GLN A 298 1.38 -5.11 2.93
CA GLN A 298 1.52 -3.79 3.51
C GLN A 298 2.96 -3.60 3.97
N TYR A 299 3.48 -2.43 3.74
CA TYR A 299 4.87 -2.09 4.00
C TYR A 299 4.99 -0.95 5.00
N ALA A 300 6.03 -1.03 5.80
CA ALA A 300 6.58 0.12 6.52
C ALA A 300 7.80 0.63 5.75
N VAL A 301 7.79 1.90 5.39
CA VAL A 301 8.89 2.59 4.72
C VAL A 301 9.28 3.83 5.52
N VAL A 302 10.55 4.21 5.43
CA VAL A 302 11.10 5.38 6.13
C VAL A 302 11.48 6.43 5.10
N PRO A 303 10.97 7.68 5.21
CA PRO A 303 11.38 8.75 4.31
C PRO A 303 12.88 9.07 4.42
N ASN A 304 13.55 9.37 3.30
CA ASN A 304 14.91 9.91 3.32
C ASN A 304 14.97 11.18 4.17
N GLY A 305 16.00 11.30 5.01
CA GLY A 305 16.22 12.47 5.87
C GLY A 305 15.71 12.34 7.30
N VAL A 306 15.15 11.19 7.67
CA VAL A 306 14.82 10.86 9.07
C VAL A 306 16.12 10.75 9.87
N SER A 307 16.14 11.28 11.11
CA SER A 307 17.33 11.29 11.96
C SER A 307 17.74 9.88 12.41
N ALA A 308 19.03 9.69 12.74
CA ALA A 308 19.55 8.40 13.18
C ALA A 308 18.85 7.84 14.42
N ASP A 309 18.50 8.67 15.40
CA ASP A 309 17.76 8.25 16.60
C ASP A 309 16.33 7.79 16.27
N LYS A 310 15.64 8.49 15.36
CA LYS A 310 14.31 8.09 14.91
C LYS A 310 14.35 6.84 14.04
N MET A 311 15.35 6.73 13.16
CA MET A 311 15.59 5.49 12.40
C MET A 311 15.81 4.31 13.35
N SER A 312 16.66 4.45 14.37
CA SER A 312 16.85 3.44 15.40
C SER A 312 15.54 3.01 16.06
N ALA A 313 14.71 3.98 16.47
CA ALA A 313 13.42 3.68 17.07
C ALA A 313 12.48 2.94 16.11
N VAL A 314 12.44 3.32 14.83
CA VAL A 314 11.65 2.63 13.81
C VAL A 314 12.15 1.19 13.59
N LEU A 315 13.47 0.96 13.56
CA LEU A 315 14.03 -0.38 13.42
C LEU A 315 13.65 -1.30 14.59
N ASN A 316 13.72 -0.79 15.84
CA ASN A 316 13.26 -1.51 17.02
C ASN A 316 11.75 -1.81 16.97
N LEU A 317 10.94 -0.85 16.51
CA LEU A 317 9.51 -1.05 16.31
C LEU A 317 9.23 -2.13 15.25
N LEU A 318 9.94 -2.11 14.13
CA LEU A 318 9.78 -3.11 13.07
C LEU A 318 10.19 -4.51 13.54
N HIS A 319 11.28 -4.63 14.30
CA HIS A 319 11.66 -5.88 14.93
C HIS A 319 10.52 -6.43 15.82
N TRP A 320 9.93 -5.58 16.66
CA TRP A 320 8.79 -5.93 17.50
C TRP A 320 7.58 -6.36 16.69
N MET A 321 7.19 -5.58 15.67
CA MET A 321 6.03 -5.86 14.83
C MET A 321 6.13 -7.18 14.08
N LEU A 322 7.34 -7.68 13.82
CA LEU A 322 7.60 -8.91 13.07
C LEU A 322 7.79 -10.14 13.97
N THR A 323 7.65 -10.00 15.30
CA THR A 323 7.59 -11.19 16.16
C THR A 323 6.27 -11.95 15.94
N PRO A 324 6.25 -13.27 16.10
CA PRO A 324 5.03 -14.08 15.93
C PRO A 324 3.84 -13.60 16.75
N GLU A 325 4.08 -13.17 17.99
CA GLU A 325 3.04 -12.68 18.91
C GLU A 325 2.38 -11.40 18.38
N GLN A 326 3.16 -10.50 17.80
CA GLN A 326 2.63 -9.29 17.23
C GLN A 326 1.97 -9.55 15.87
N GLN A 327 2.59 -10.38 15.05
CA GLN A 327 2.03 -10.78 13.77
C GLN A 327 0.67 -11.46 13.89
N ALA A 328 0.41 -12.18 14.97
CA ALA A 328 -0.91 -12.77 15.23
C ALA A 328 -2.05 -11.73 15.32
N LYS A 329 -1.74 -10.47 15.63
CA LYS A 329 -2.73 -9.38 15.63
C LYS A 329 -3.13 -8.96 14.22
N ALA A 330 -2.31 -9.25 13.20
CA ALA A 330 -2.60 -8.91 11.81
C ALA A 330 -3.77 -9.71 11.22
N TYR A 331 -4.24 -10.76 11.87
CA TYR A 331 -5.51 -11.39 11.52
C TYR A 331 -6.70 -10.43 11.66
N ASP A 332 -6.64 -9.50 12.62
CA ASP A 332 -7.64 -8.46 12.86
C ASP A 332 -9.08 -9.00 12.78
N ASP A 333 -10.00 -8.24 12.22
CA ASP A 333 -11.35 -8.67 11.82
C ASP A 333 -11.38 -9.20 10.37
N GLY A 334 -10.29 -9.84 9.91
CA GLY A 334 -10.15 -10.43 8.59
C GLY A 334 -9.90 -9.42 7.46
N TYR A 335 -9.49 -8.17 7.78
CA TYR A 335 -9.41 -7.09 6.79
C TYR A 335 -8.41 -7.37 5.65
N PHE A 336 -7.23 -7.91 5.98
CA PHE A 336 -6.26 -8.39 4.99
C PHE A 336 -5.93 -9.87 5.26
N TYR A 337 -6.95 -10.72 5.24
CA TYR A 337 -6.82 -12.14 5.60
C TYR A 337 -5.82 -12.89 4.69
N PRO A 338 -4.89 -13.72 5.25
CA PRO A 338 -4.73 -14.00 6.69
C PRO A 338 -4.03 -12.88 7.48
N GLY A 339 -3.13 -12.07 6.92
CA GLY A 339 -2.48 -10.94 7.56
C GLY A 339 -1.02 -11.18 7.96
N PRO A 340 -0.68 -12.21 8.74
CA PRO A 340 0.71 -12.47 9.12
C PRO A 340 1.64 -12.65 7.92
N ALA A 341 2.80 -11.97 7.97
CA ALA A 341 3.82 -12.06 6.93
C ALA A 341 4.91 -13.09 7.27
N VAL A 342 5.08 -13.44 8.54
CA VAL A 342 6.10 -14.39 9.01
C VAL A 342 5.50 -15.78 9.25
N LYS A 343 6.38 -16.80 9.26
CA LYS A 343 5.99 -18.19 9.50
C LYS A 343 5.51 -18.44 10.94
N ASP A 344 4.90 -19.58 11.14
CA ASP A 344 4.53 -20.12 12.45
C ASP A 344 3.57 -19.24 13.26
N VAL A 345 2.68 -18.52 12.56
CA VAL A 345 1.63 -17.67 13.14
C VAL A 345 0.25 -18.22 12.75
N PRO A 346 -0.22 -19.32 13.34
CA PRO A 346 -1.55 -19.86 13.06
C PRO A 346 -2.66 -18.98 13.65
N LEU A 347 -3.88 -19.08 13.08
CA LEU A 347 -5.06 -18.34 13.55
C LEU A 347 -5.33 -18.53 15.05
N SER A 348 -4.94 -19.67 15.63
CA SER A 348 -5.09 -19.93 17.07
C SER A 348 -4.29 -18.99 17.98
N MET A 349 -3.26 -18.33 17.46
CA MET A 349 -2.51 -17.27 18.17
C MET A 349 -3.21 -15.91 18.10
N ALA A 350 -4.12 -15.72 17.15
CA ALA A 350 -4.83 -14.45 16.99
C ALA A 350 -5.70 -14.12 18.21
N PRO A 351 -6.04 -12.84 18.44
CA PRO A 351 -7.02 -12.44 19.45
C PRO A 351 -8.34 -13.22 19.28
N ALA A 352 -8.99 -13.59 20.39
CA ALA A 352 -10.21 -14.39 20.37
C ALA A 352 -11.32 -13.80 19.46
N LYS A 353 -11.43 -12.45 19.42
CA LYS A 353 -12.35 -11.75 18.52
C LYS A 353 -12.02 -12.05 17.06
N SER A 354 -10.76 -11.96 16.67
CA SER A 354 -10.30 -12.23 15.30
C SER A 354 -10.60 -13.68 14.89
N GLN A 355 -10.32 -14.64 15.78
CA GLN A 355 -10.65 -16.05 15.55
C GLN A 355 -12.16 -16.24 15.32
N GLN A 356 -13.00 -15.58 16.14
CA GLN A 356 -14.46 -15.64 16.00
C GLN A 356 -14.91 -15.05 14.65
N VAL A 357 -14.40 -13.87 14.27
CA VAL A 357 -14.77 -13.19 13.03
C VAL A 357 -14.40 -14.03 11.81
N VAL A 358 -13.17 -14.55 11.76
CA VAL A 358 -12.73 -15.40 10.64
C VAL A 358 -13.58 -16.66 10.56
N LYS A 359 -13.89 -17.30 11.70
CA LYS A 359 -14.75 -18.49 11.74
C LYS A 359 -16.19 -18.21 11.27
N GLU A 360 -16.74 -17.05 11.63
CA GLU A 360 -18.15 -16.72 11.37
C GLU A 360 -18.38 -16.16 9.97
N TYR A 361 -17.42 -15.40 9.42
CA TYR A 361 -17.57 -14.64 8.16
C TYR A 361 -16.63 -15.10 7.07
N GLY A 362 -15.58 -15.87 7.37
CA GLY A 362 -14.69 -16.47 6.38
C GLY A 362 -15.38 -17.53 5.54
N VAL A 363 -14.72 -17.97 4.50
CA VAL A 363 -15.08 -19.16 3.73
C VAL A 363 -14.29 -20.33 4.33
N PRO A 364 -14.93 -21.44 4.71
CA PRO A 364 -14.22 -22.61 5.28
C PRO A 364 -13.10 -23.13 4.35
N GLU A 365 -13.27 -22.97 3.05
CA GLU A 365 -12.35 -23.42 2.01
C GLU A 365 -11.22 -22.43 1.68
N PHE A 366 -11.16 -21.24 2.30
CA PHE A 366 -10.14 -20.24 1.96
C PHE A 366 -8.72 -20.79 2.08
N ASP A 367 -8.40 -21.49 3.15
CA ASP A 367 -7.05 -22.07 3.32
C ASP A 367 -6.78 -23.11 2.23
N THR A 368 -7.78 -23.94 1.85
CA THR A 368 -7.67 -24.88 0.75
C THR A 368 -7.43 -24.16 -0.58
N TRP A 369 -8.16 -23.07 -0.87
CA TRP A 369 -7.95 -22.30 -2.10
C TRP A 369 -6.58 -21.62 -2.11
N ILE A 370 -6.16 -21.09 -0.94
CA ILE A 370 -4.83 -20.46 -0.79
C ILE A 370 -3.73 -21.49 -1.06
N ASP A 371 -3.87 -22.72 -0.59
CA ASP A 371 -2.86 -23.76 -0.80
C ASP A 371 -2.89 -24.33 -2.22
N GLN A 372 -4.06 -24.50 -2.80
CA GLN A 372 -4.28 -25.16 -4.08
C GLN A 372 -3.73 -24.34 -5.27
N PHE A 373 -3.97 -23.02 -5.28
CA PHE A 373 -3.66 -22.20 -6.43
C PHE A 373 -2.26 -21.55 -6.36
N PRO A 374 -1.59 -21.38 -7.53
CA PRO A 374 -0.32 -20.69 -7.62
C PRO A 374 -0.40 -19.28 -7.02
N LYS A 375 0.72 -18.80 -6.50
CA LYS A 375 0.86 -17.44 -5.95
C LYS A 375 1.91 -16.69 -6.75
N LYS A 376 1.58 -15.47 -7.17
CA LYS A 376 2.50 -14.55 -7.87
C LYS A 376 2.47 -13.18 -7.19
N PRO A 377 3.62 -12.53 -7.04
CA PRO A 377 3.64 -11.18 -6.49
C PRO A 377 2.91 -10.21 -7.40
N SER A 378 2.44 -9.10 -6.83
CA SER A 378 2.00 -7.94 -7.60
C SER A 378 3.09 -7.47 -8.57
N LEU A 379 2.71 -6.75 -9.59
CA LEU A 379 3.64 -6.15 -10.56
C LEU A 379 4.69 -5.28 -9.87
N SER A 380 5.86 -5.16 -10.49
CA SER A 380 6.83 -4.13 -10.10
C SER A 380 6.20 -2.74 -10.16
N SER A 381 6.77 -1.80 -9.42
CA SER A 381 6.28 -0.42 -9.34
C SER A 381 6.02 0.21 -10.71
N GLN A 382 6.99 0.11 -11.61
CA GLN A 382 6.90 0.67 -12.96
C GLN A 382 5.82 -0.02 -13.80
N ALA A 383 5.76 -1.35 -13.76
CA ALA A 383 4.76 -2.12 -14.49
C ALA A 383 3.34 -1.85 -13.95
N GLN A 384 3.19 -1.66 -12.64
CA GLN A 384 1.91 -1.33 -12.01
C GLN A 384 1.37 0.03 -12.46
N VAL A 385 2.21 1.07 -12.42
CA VAL A 385 1.86 2.42 -12.91
C VAL A 385 1.47 2.35 -14.39
N LYS A 386 2.22 1.60 -15.19
CA LYS A 386 1.94 1.41 -16.61
C LYS A 386 0.61 0.67 -16.85
N ALA A 387 0.31 -0.37 -16.06
CA ALA A 387 -0.95 -1.10 -16.17
C ALA A 387 -2.15 -0.20 -15.87
N PHE A 388 -2.08 0.66 -14.86
CA PHE A 388 -3.14 1.60 -14.52
C PHE A 388 -3.34 2.67 -15.59
N ASP A 389 -2.25 3.24 -16.13
CA ASP A 389 -2.31 4.19 -17.24
C ASP A 389 -2.93 3.57 -18.49
N LEU A 390 -2.55 2.34 -18.85
CA LEU A 390 -3.12 1.63 -19.98
C LEU A 390 -4.61 1.29 -19.76
N TRP A 391 -4.99 0.87 -18.56
CA TRP A 391 -6.39 0.62 -18.22
C TRP A 391 -7.24 1.89 -18.35
N ASN A 392 -6.77 3.00 -17.80
CA ASN A 392 -7.47 4.29 -17.92
C ASN A 392 -7.69 4.71 -19.39
N ARG A 393 -6.68 4.53 -20.24
CA ARG A 393 -6.77 4.94 -21.64
C ARG A 393 -7.50 3.97 -22.55
N GLN A 394 -7.45 2.67 -22.25
CA GLN A 394 -7.95 1.65 -23.16
C GLN A 394 -9.30 1.07 -22.75
N VAL A 395 -9.68 1.22 -21.48
CA VAL A 395 -10.90 0.64 -20.91
C VAL A 395 -11.81 1.76 -20.38
N ALA A 396 -11.45 2.41 -19.28
CA ALA A 396 -12.33 3.38 -18.62
C ALA A 396 -12.50 4.72 -19.37
N GLY A 397 -11.62 5.07 -20.28
CA GLY A 397 -11.65 6.33 -21.02
C GLY A 397 -12.32 6.27 -22.40
N GLN A 398 -13.08 5.21 -22.71
CA GLN A 398 -13.76 5.04 -24.00
C GLN A 398 -15.22 5.51 -23.97
#